data_954d828943d1c31bbda5dfd188841cb7
#
_entry.id   954d828943d1c31bbda5dfd188841cb7
#
_cell.length_a   1.000
_cell.length_b   1.000
_cell.length_c   1.000
_cell.angle_alpha   90.00
_cell.angle_beta   90.00
_cell.angle_gamma   90.00
#
_symmetry.space_group_name_H-M   'P 1'
#
loop_
_entity.id
_entity.type
_entity.pdbx_description
1 polymer ?
#
loop_
_entity_poly.entity_id
_entity_poly.type
_entity_poly.pdbx_seq_one_letter_code
_entity_poly.pdbx_strand_id
1 'polypeptide(L)'
;AAGGVAVKVPLTREYAHDLRGMLKAITQRTRAILLCSPNNPTGVSLTHSELVAFLDEVPSTIPVVLDEAYIHFTEMDDIVNSRKLLPEYENLIVLRTFSKAYGMAGLRCGYALAGPAMASGLRAISTPFGVNGLAQAAARAALRSQIEVNRQVEVLKDERAKLLAALAAQGWNVPASQSNFIWLDFGAQSVRFEEICQENGITVR
;
A
#
# COMPACT_ATOMS: atom_id res chain seq x y z
N ALA A 1 19.59 9.99 4.81
CA ALA A 1 19.15 8.76 5.46
C ALA A 1 19.10 9.00 6.98
N ALA A 2 18.03 8.53 7.66
CA ALA A 2 17.85 8.76 9.11
C ALA A 2 18.75 7.89 10.00
N GLY A 3 19.75 7.18 9.44
CA GLY A 3 20.69 6.33 10.18
C GLY A 3 20.10 4.98 10.66
N GLY A 4 18.88 4.66 10.31
CA GLY A 4 18.28 3.37 10.62
C GLY A 4 18.77 2.23 9.72
N VAL A 5 18.79 1.01 10.27
CA VAL A 5 19.07 -0.22 9.53
C VAL A 5 17.75 -0.94 9.27
N ALA A 6 17.47 -1.25 7.98
CA ALA A 6 16.29 -2.00 7.61
C ALA A 6 16.50 -3.49 7.88
N VAL A 7 15.65 -4.09 8.72
CA VAL A 7 15.55 -5.53 8.90
C VAL A 7 14.42 -6.00 7.98
N LYS A 8 14.77 -6.70 6.90
CA LYS A 8 13.81 -7.21 5.92
C LYS A 8 13.33 -8.59 6.35
N VAL A 9 12.02 -8.76 6.49
CA VAL A 9 11.37 -10.05 6.68
C VAL A 9 10.85 -10.50 5.32
N PRO A 10 11.24 -11.69 4.83
CA PRO A 10 10.74 -12.22 3.56
C PRO A 10 9.21 -12.35 3.57
N LEU A 11 8.60 -12.22 2.40
CA LEU A 11 7.18 -12.54 2.22
C LEU A 11 6.95 -14.05 2.38
N THR A 12 5.70 -14.43 2.62
CA THR A 12 5.27 -15.83 2.58
C THR A 12 5.35 -16.39 1.15
N ARG A 13 5.08 -17.68 0.99
CA ARG A 13 5.02 -18.33 -0.33
C ARG A 13 3.87 -17.80 -1.19
N GLU A 14 2.85 -17.27 -0.55
CA GLU A 14 1.68 -16.64 -1.17
C GLU A 14 1.90 -15.12 -1.40
N TYR A 15 3.15 -14.65 -1.25
CA TYR A 15 3.54 -13.26 -1.44
C TYR A 15 2.89 -12.25 -0.48
N ALA A 16 2.36 -12.73 0.64
CA ALA A 16 1.82 -11.91 1.73
C ALA A 16 2.92 -11.51 2.74
N HIS A 17 2.65 -10.52 3.57
CA HIS A 17 3.53 -10.20 4.70
C HIS A 17 3.59 -11.37 5.70
N ASP A 18 4.78 -11.81 6.08
CA ASP A 18 4.96 -12.74 7.20
C ASP A 18 4.90 -11.97 8.53
N LEU A 19 3.68 -11.71 8.99
CA LEU A 19 3.44 -10.95 10.22
C LEU A 19 4.07 -11.63 11.44
N ARG A 20 4.07 -12.98 11.50
CA ARG A 20 4.72 -13.73 12.58
C ARG A 20 6.24 -13.59 12.54
N GLY A 21 6.83 -13.63 11.35
CA GLY A 21 8.25 -13.34 11.15
C GLY A 21 8.60 -11.92 11.54
N MET A 22 7.74 -10.94 11.24
CA MET A 22 7.93 -9.54 11.64
C MET A 22 7.89 -9.38 13.15
N LEU A 23 6.94 -10.01 13.86
CA LEU A 23 6.90 -10.00 15.33
C LEU A 23 8.16 -10.58 15.95
N LYS A 24 8.65 -11.72 15.43
CA LYS A 24 9.90 -12.34 15.89
C LYS A 24 11.14 -11.49 15.65
N ALA A 25 11.12 -10.62 14.64
CA ALA A 25 12.22 -9.71 14.32
C ALA A 25 12.26 -8.46 15.21
N ILE A 26 11.25 -8.22 16.05
CA ILE A 26 11.21 -7.10 16.98
C ILE A 26 12.30 -7.27 18.04
N THR A 27 13.05 -6.21 18.28
CA THR A 27 14.08 -6.13 19.32
C THR A 27 13.98 -4.81 20.07
N GLN A 28 14.73 -4.64 21.15
CA GLN A 28 14.86 -3.35 21.87
C GLN A 28 15.39 -2.20 20.98
N ARG A 29 15.98 -2.52 19.83
CA ARG A 29 16.48 -1.56 18.85
C ARG A 29 15.45 -1.21 17.77
N THR A 30 14.33 -1.91 17.69
CA THR A 30 13.26 -1.62 16.72
C THR A 30 12.68 -0.23 16.98
N ARG A 31 12.62 0.60 15.95
CA ARG A 31 12.13 1.99 16.03
C ARG A 31 10.87 2.24 15.25
N ALA A 32 10.57 1.40 14.27
CA ALA A 32 9.31 1.42 13.52
C ALA A 32 9.13 0.11 12.77
N ILE A 33 7.89 -0.22 12.44
CA ILE A 33 7.52 -1.32 11.56
C ILE A 33 6.82 -0.71 10.35
N LEU A 34 7.15 -1.21 9.15
CA LEU A 34 6.55 -0.73 7.89
C LEU A 34 5.75 -1.88 7.26
N LEU A 35 4.47 -1.65 7.03
CA LEU A 35 3.56 -2.52 6.30
C LEU A 35 3.05 -1.80 5.06
N CYS A 36 2.82 -2.52 3.97
CA CYS A 36 2.17 -2.00 2.77
C CYS A 36 1.01 -2.93 2.42
N SER A 37 -0.23 -2.43 2.51
CA SER A 37 -1.43 -3.22 2.26
C SER A 37 -2.51 -2.40 1.54
N PRO A 38 -2.86 -2.77 0.30
CA PRO A 38 -2.26 -3.80 -0.55
C PRO A 38 -0.77 -3.58 -0.85
N ASN A 39 -0.01 -4.68 -0.89
CA ASN A 39 1.45 -4.62 -1.03
C ASN A 39 1.90 -4.26 -2.44
N ASN A 40 2.94 -3.45 -2.56
CA ASN A 40 3.68 -3.23 -3.78
C ASN A 40 5.06 -3.91 -3.65
N PRO A 41 5.41 -4.90 -4.52
CA PRO A 41 4.87 -5.13 -5.87
C PRO A 41 3.79 -6.22 -6.00
N THR A 42 3.51 -7.03 -5.00
CA THR A 42 2.75 -8.28 -5.15
C THR A 42 1.23 -8.10 -5.31
N GLY A 43 0.69 -6.96 -4.89
CA GLY A 43 -0.75 -6.68 -4.90
C GLY A 43 -1.53 -7.36 -3.77
N VAL A 44 -0.92 -8.25 -2.99
CA VAL A 44 -1.58 -8.98 -1.89
C VAL A 44 -1.90 -8.03 -0.74
N SER A 45 -3.08 -8.17 -0.16
CA SER A 45 -3.56 -7.35 0.95
C SER A 45 -3.65 -8.15 2.24
N LEU A 46 -3.41 -7.49 3.35
CA LEU A 46 -3.78 -8.00 4.68
C LEU A 46 -5.29 -7.90 4.86
N THR A 47 -5.86 -8.85 5.60
CA THR A 47 -7.21 -8.73 6.14
C THR A 47 -7.24 -7.79 7.35
N HIS A 48 -8.43 -7.29 7.68
CA HIS A 48 -8.61 -6.49 8.91
C HIS A 48 -8.25 -7.30 10.16
N SER A 49 -8.71 -8.54 10.20
CA SER A 49 -8.45 -9.46 11.32
C SER A 49 -6.97 -9.78 11.50
N GLU A 50 -6.22 -9.99 10.40
CA GLU A 50 -4.77 -10.19 10.47
C GLU A 50 -4.05 -8.96 11.00
N LEU A 51 -4.44 -7.77 10.55
CA LEU A 51 -3.84 -6.52 11.03
C LEU A 51 -4.12 -6.28 12.50
N VAL A 52 -5.35 -6.51 12.97
CA VAL A 52 -5.72 -6.39 14.40
C VAL A 52 -4.88 -7.33 15.23
N ALA A 53 -4.84 -8.62 14.89
CA ALA A 53 -4.06 -9.61 15.62
C ALA A 53 -2.56 -9.24 15.66
N PHE A 54 -2.03 -8.66 14.59
CA PHE A 54 -0.66 -8.17 14.56
C PHE A 54 -0.45 -6.97 15.49
N LEU A 55 -1.34 -5.97 15.44
CA LEU A 55 -1.23 -4.76 16.26
C LEU A 55 -1.34 -5.06 17.75
N ASP A 56 -2.15 -6.05 18.14
CA ASP A 56 -2.29 -6.50 19.52
C ASP A 56 -0.99 -7.05 20.10
N GLU A 57 -0.14 -7.66 19.27
CA GLU A 57 1.14 -8.22 19.70
C GLU A 57 2.32 -7.22 19.61
N VAL A 58 2.18 -6.12 18.83
CA VAL A 58 3.24 -5.12 18.71
C VAL A 58 3.29 -4.23 19.95
N PRO A 59 4.45 -4.04 20.60
CA PRO A 59 4.57 -3.08 21.69
C PRO A 59 4.09 -1.67 21.28
N SER A 60 3.21 -1.07 22.09
CA SER A 60 2.62 0.25 21.81
C SER A 60 3.65 1.40 21.68
N THR A 61 4.88 1.18 22.13
CA THR A 61 6.00 2.12 21.97
C THR A 61 6.66 2.08 20.60
N ILE A 62 6.31 1.10 19.75
CA ILE A 62 6.86 0.94 18.40
C ILE A 62 5.84 1.43 17.38
N PRO A 63 6.10 2.53 16.65
CA PRO A 63 5.24 2.98 15.58
C PRO A 63 5.07 1.91 14.48
N VAL A 64 3.82 1.66 14.08
CA VAL A 64 3.48 0.84 12.93
C VAL A 64 2.98 1.75 11.81
N VAL A 65 3.72 1.80 10.71
CA VAL A 65 3.36 2.58 9.52
C VAL A 65 2.69 1.64 8.52
N LEU A 66 1.42 1.87 8.26
CA LEU A 66 0.61 1.16 7.27
C LEU A 66 0.46 2.02 6.02
N ASP A 67 1.09 1.61 4.92
CA ASP A 67 0.93 2.26 3.63
C ASP A 67 -0.29 1.68 2.90
N GLU A 68 -1.34 2.49 2.81
CA GLU A 68 -2.61 2.18 2.15
C GLU A 68 -2.74 2.86 0.76
N ALA A 69 -1.64 3.04 0.04
CA ALA A 69 -1.67 3.71 -1.27
C ALA A 69 -2.67 3.08 -2.25
N TYR A 70 -2.97 1.80 -2.12
CA TYR A 70 -3.82 1.02 -3.04
C TYR A 70 -5.16 0.59 -2.44
N ILE A 71 -5.49 0.99 -1.21
CA ILE A 71 -6.68 0.52 -0.48
C ILE A 71 -8.00 0.71 -1.23
N HIS A 72 -8.12 1.71 -2.10
CA HIS A 72 -9.33 1.97 -2.88
C HIS A 72 -9.65 0.86 -3.90
N PHE A 73 -8.67 0.01 -4.25
CA PHE A 73 -8.82 -1.07 -5.22
C PHE A 73 -9.16 -2.43 -4.61
N THR A 74 -9.28 -2.49 -3.28
CA THR A 74 -9.51 -3.72 -2.53
C THR A 74 -10.96 -4.21 -2.68
N GLU A 75 -11.13 -5.53 -2.86
CA GLU A 75 -12.44 -6.20 -3.09
C GLU A 75 -12.61 -7.46 -2.22
N MET A 76 -11.93 -7.58 -1.12
CA MET A 76 -12.05 -8.71 -0.19
C MET A 76 -13.13 -8.44 0.87
N ASP A 77 -13.67 -9.50 1.49
CA ASP A 77 -14.73 -9.37 2.50
C ASP A 77 -14.24 -8.69 3.79
N ASP A 78 -13.01 -9.00 4.21
CA ASP A 78 -12.40 -8.45 5.44
C ASP A 78 -11.39 -7.34 5.10
N ILE A 79 -11.90 -6.23 4.53
CA ILE A 79 -11.09 -5.07 4.17
C ILE A 79 -10.62 -4.34 5.43
N VAL A 80 -9.33 -3.97 5.45
CA VAL A 80 -8.75 -3.15 6.52
C VAL A 80 -9.53 -1.83 6.70
N ASN A 81 -10.06 -1.62 7.88
CA ASN A 81 -10.70 -0.37 8.27
C ASN A 81 -9.81 0.42 9.23
N SER A 82 -8.75 1.00 8.70
CA SER A 82 -7.76 1.75 9.48
C SER A 82 -8.36 2.92 10.26
N ARG A 83 -9.46 3.54 9.77
CA ARG A 83 -10.14 4.63 10.49
C ARG A 83 -10.72 4.18 11.82
N LYS A 84 -11.19 2.93 11.95
CA LYS A 84 -11.66 2.36 13.21
C LYS A 84 -10.50 2.00 14.13
N LEU A 85 -9.34 1.61 13.58
CA LEU A 85 -8.17 1.21 14.35
C LEU A 85 -7.40 2.40 14.96
N LEU A 86 -7.41 3.56 14.31
CA LEU A 86 -6.65 4.73 14.77
C LEU A 86 -6.97 5.19 16.22
N PRO A 87 -8.20 5.14 16.71
CA PRO A 87 -8.49 5.45 18.11
C PRO A 87 -8.04 4.37 19.10
N GLU A 88 -7.87 3.12 18.64
CA GLU A 88 -7.54 1.96 19.47
C GLU A 88 -6.03 1.75 19.59
N TYR A 89 -5.28 2.11 18.53
CA TYR A 89 -3.82 1.91 18.42
C TYR A 89 -3.10 3.25 18.23
N GLU A 90 -2.68 3.86 19.32
CA GLU A 90 -2.00 5.18 19.31
C GLU A 90 -0.68 5.18 18.52
N ASN A 91 -0.04 4.01 18.38
CA ASN A 91 1.19 3.80 17.61
C ASN A 91 0.95 3.54 16.13
N LEU A 92 -0.31 3.48 15.65
CA LEU A 92 -0.62 3.30 14.23
C LEU A 92 -0.51 4.61 13.46
N ILE A 93 0.19 4.57 12.33
CA ILE A 93 0.28 5.64 11.34
C ILE A 93 -0.20 5.08 10.00
N VAL A 94 -1.22 5.67 9.41
CA VAL A 94 -1.75 5.25 8.11
C VAL A 94 -1.36 6.26 7.05
N LEU A 95 -0.72 5.80 5.98
CA LEU A 95 -0.35 6.63 4.84
C LEU A 95 -1.36 6.47 3.72
N ARG A 96 -1.80 7.58 3.14
CA ARG A 96 -2.71 7.66 1.99
C ARG A 96 -2.15 8.58 0.92
N THR A 97 -2.51 8.36 -0.33
CA THR A 97 -2.01 9.14 -1.46
C THR A 97 -3.13 9.55 -2.41
N PHE A 98 -2.94 10.70 -3.07
CA PHE A 98 -3.74 11.11 -4.21
C PHE A 98 -3.16 10.62 -5.55
N SER A 99 -2.01 9.94 -5.53
CA SER A 99 -1.28 9.52 -6.73
C SER A 99 -1.95 8.36 -7.49
N LYS A 100 -2.78 7.54 -6.84
CA LYS A 100 -3.31 6.29 -7.39
C LYS A 100 -4.79 6.44 -7.78
N ALA A 101 -5.73 6.12 -6.91
CA ALA A 101 -7.17 6.19 -7.18
C ALA A 101 -7.65 7.57 -7.68
N TYR A 102 -7.02 8.63 -7.22
CA TYR A 102 -7.34 10.00 -7.60
C TYR A 102 -6.61 10.49 -8.87
N GLY A 103 -5.74 9.68 -9.49
CA GLY A 103 -5.05 10.02 -10.74
C GLY A 103 -4.07 11.19 -10.67
N MET A 104 -3.65 11.61 -9.47
CA MET A 104 -2.88 12.84 -9.25
C MET A 104 -1.38 12.60 -9.00
N ALA A 105 -0.78 11.55 -9.60
CA ALA A 105 0.61 11.16 -9.35
C ALA A 105 1.62 12.29 -9.58
N GLY A 106 1.40 13.13 -10.61
CA GLY A 106 2.27 14.25 -10.95
C GLY A 106 2.23 15.41 -9.94
N LEU A 107 1.19 15.53 -9.13
CA LEU A 107 1.03 16.64 -8.17
C LEU A 107 1.76 16.41 -6.84
N ARG A 108 2.26 15.22 -6.59
CA ARG A 108 3.04 14.85 -5.40
C ARG A 108 2.34 15.15 -4.08
N CYS A 109 1.11 14.67 -3.91
CA CYS A 109 0.29 14.89 -2.71
C CYS A 109 -0.13 13.57 -2.07
N GLY A 110 -0.03 13.52 -0.75
CA GLY A 110 -0.49 12.44 0.11
C GLY A 110 -0.67 12.96 1.53
N TYR A 111 -1.11 12.11 2.43
CA TYR A 111 -1.33 12.47 3.83
C TYR A 111 -1.12 11.26 4.74
N ALA A 112 -0.84 11.56 6.01
CA ALA A 112 -0.82 10.58 7.08
C ALA A 112 -1.99 10.82 8.04
N LEU A 113 -2.56 9.73 8.52
CA LEU A 113 -3.53 9.71 9.63
C LEU A 113 -2.85 9.07 10.83
N ALA A 114 -2.95 9.67 12.00
CA ALA A 114 -2.35 9.15 13.22
C ALA A 114 -3.04 9.78 14.43
N GLY A 115 -2.85 9.19 15.62
CA GLY A 115 -3.27 9.79 16.87
C GLY A 115 -2.64 11.19 17.08
N PRO A 116 -3.25 12.05 17.94
CA PRO A 116 -2.85 13.47 18.04
C PRO A 116 -1.38 13.68 18.37
N ALA A 117 -0.80 12.91 19.28
CA ALA A 117 0.60 13.02 19.67
C ALA A 117 1.55 12.67 18.51
N MET A 118 1.29 11.54 17.83
CA MET A 118 2.06 11.10 16.68
C MET A 118 1.91 12.08 15.51
N ALA A 119 0.71 12.56 15.23
CA ALA A 119 0.47 13.54 14.18
C ALA A 119 1.19 14.88 14.46
N SER A 120 1.31 15.29 15.72
CA SER A 120 2.07 16.46 16.13
C SER A 120 3.57 16.28 15.85
N GLY A 121 4.12 15.11 16.22
CA GLY A 121 5.52 14.77 15.94
C GLY A 121 5.83 14.76 14.43
N LEU A 122 4.97 14.14 13.63
CA LEU A 122 5.10 14.10 12.18
C LEU A 122 5.08 15.51 11.56
N ARG A 123 4.19 16.40 12.04
CA ARG A 123 4.17 17.80 11.60
C ARG A 123 5.44 18.56 11.95
N ALA A 124 6.00 18.33 13.14
CA ALA A 124 7.22 19.02 13.59
C ALA A 124 8.46 18.71 12.73
N ILE A 125 8.51 17.51 12.13
CA ILE A 125 9.62 17.08 11.26
C ILE A 125 9.29 17.19 9.76
N SER A 126 8.08 17.59 9.41
CA SER A 126 7.69 17.73 7.99
C SER A 126 8.41 18.91 7.34
N THR A 127 8.72 18.75 6.05
CA THR A 127 9.32 19.85 5.27
C THR A 127 8.36 21.02 5.17
N PRO A 128 8.77 22.24 5.57
CA PRO A 128 7.95 23.44 5.35
C PRO A 128 7.57 23.59 3.88
N PHE A 129 6.31 23.92 3.61
CA PHE A 129 5.78 24.07 2.26
C PHE A 129 5.92 22.83 1.36
N GLY A 130 6.03 21.61 1.96
CA GLY A 130 6.26 20.36 1.26
C GLY A 130 5.19 19.96 0.24
N VAL A 131 3.97 20.53 0.34
CA VAL A 131 2.88 20.33 -0.64
C VAL A 131 2.55 21.68 -1.31
N ASN A 132 2.69 21.75 -2.63
CA ASN A 132 2.43 22.98 -3.39
C ASN A 132 0.93 23.35 -3.41
N GLY A 133 0.61 24.63 -3.63
CA GLY A 133 -0.76 25.14 -3.58
C GLY A 133 -1.71 24.52 -4.60
N LEU A 134 -1.22 24.20 -5.81
CA LEU A 134 -2.04 23.53 -6.84
C LEU A 134 -2.43 22.12 -6.39
N ALA A 135 -1.49 21.37 -5.82
CA ALA A 135 -1.76 20.04 -5.28
C ALA A 135 -2.79 20.08 -4.14
N GLN A 136 -2.71 21.08 -3.25
CA GLN A 136 -3.69 21.27 -2.17
C GLN A 136 -5.08 21.58 -2.72
N ALA A 137 -5.19 22.48 -3.70
CA ALA A 137 -6.46 22.81 -4.32
C ALA A 137 -7.08 21.60 -5.06
N ALA A 138 -6.27 20.88 -5.82
CA ALA A 138 -6.67 19.67 -6.53
C ALA A 138 -7.10 18.56 -5.56
N ALA A 139 -6.36 18.31 -4.47
CA ALA A 139 -6.71 17.33 -3.45
C ALA A 139 -8.06 17.65 -2.80
N ARG A 140 -8.33 18.93 -2.48
CA ARG A 140 -9.63 19.35 -1.94
C ARG A 140 -10.78 19.14 -2.93
N ALA A 141 -10.55 19.40 -4.22
CA ALA A 141 -11.54 19.14 -5.28
C ALA A 141 -11.79 17.63 -5.43
N ALA A 142 -10.73 16.84 -5.50
CA ALA A 142 -10.81 15.38 -5.64
C ALA A 142 -11.55 14.70 -4.47
N LEU A 143 -11.36 15.17 -3.23
CA LEU A 143 -12.12 14.68 -2.07
C LEU A 143 -13.62 14.98 -2.15
N ARG A 144 -14.05 15.98 -2.91
CA ARG A 144 -15.47 16.30 -3.15
C ARG A 144 -16.06 15.54 -4.33
N SER A 145 -15.23 14.94 -5.17
CA SER A 145 -15.60 14.21 -6.39
C SER A 145 -15.52 12.68 -6.20
N GLN A 146 -15.99 12.19 -5.04
CA GLN A 146 -15.89 10.76 -4.71
C GLN A 146 -16.65 9.85 -5.69
N ILE A 147 -17.75 10.33 -6.27
CA ILE A 147 -18.54 9.57 -7.25
C ILE A 147 -17.69 9.26 -8.48
N GLU A 148 -17.01 10.26 -9.02
CA GLU A 148 -16.15 10.13 -10.19
C GLU A 148 -14.92 9.26 -9.88
N VAL A 149 -14.31 9.45 -8.71
CA VAL A 149 -13.17 8.64 -8.26
C VAL A 149 -13.58 7.16 -8.14
N ASN A 150 -14.69 6.89 -7.48
CA ASN A 150 -15.19 5.51 -7.32
C ASN A 150 -15.51 4.87 -8.68
N ARG A 151 -16.13 5.60 -9.61
CA ARG A 151 -16.38 5.11 -10.97
C ARG A 151 -15.09 4.71 -11.68
N GLN A 152 -14.04 5.52 -11.59
CA GLN A 152 -12.72 5.22 -12.16
C GLN A 152 -12.08 3.99 -11.50
N VAL A 153 -12.21 3.87 -10.18
CA VAL A 153 -11.72 2.71 -9.43
C VAL A 153 -12.41 1.43 -9.90
N GLU A 154 -13.75 1.44 -10.06
CA GLU A 154 -14.49 0.26 -10.53
C GLU A 154 -14.04 -0.16 -11.94
N VAL A 155 -13.82 0.78 -12.87
CA VAL A 155 -13.29 0.45 -14.21
C VAL A 155 -11.94 -0.28 -14.10
N LEU A 156 -11.04 0.19 -13.23
CA LEU A 156 -9.73 -0.44 -13.04
C LEU A 156 -9.82 -1.82 -12.37
N LYS A 157 -10.77 -2.02 -11.47
CA LYS A 157 -11.05 -3.34 -10.87
C LYS A 157 -11.56 -4.33 -11.93
N ASP A 158 -12.50 -3.91 -12.78
CA ASP A 158 -13.02 -4.72 -13.89
C ASP A 158 -11.89 -5.13 -14.85
N GLU A 159 -11.01 -4.19 -15.24
CA GLU A 159 -9.88 -4.49 -16.12
C GLU A 159 -8.88 -5.43 -15.45
N ARG A 160 -8.61 -5.26 -14.16
CA ARG A 160 -7.78 -6.20 -13.38
C ARG A 160 -8.39 -7.60 -13.39
N ALA A 161 -9.69 -7.73 -13.14
CA ALA A 161 -10.37 -9.01 -13.13
C ALA A 161 -10.30 -9.72 -14.49
N LYS A 162 -10.55 -8.99 -15.60
CA LYS A 162 -10.40 -9.52 -16.97
C LYS A 162 -8.99 -10.01 -17.25
N LEU A 163 -7.97 -9.22 -16.87
CA LEU A 163 -6.58 -9.58 -17.09
C LEU A 163 -6.18 -10.81 -16.27
N LEU A 164 -6.57 -10.88 -14.99
CA LEU A 164 -6.32 -12.05 -14.14
C LEU A 164 -6.97 -13.31 -14.72
N ALA A 165 -8.22 -13.22 -15.19
CA ALA A 165 -8.91 -14.34 -15.82
C ALA A 165 -8.21 -14.80 -17.11
N ALA A 166 -7.74 -13.87 -17.95
CA ALA A 166 -7.00 -14.17 -19.17
C ALA A 166 -5.64 -14.85 -18.89
N LEU A 167 -4.93 -14.39 -17.89
CA LEU A 167 -3.67 -14.99 -17.45
C LEU A 167 -3.89 -16.40 -16.88
N ALA A 168 -4.91 -16.58 -16.04
CA ALA A 168 -5.26 -17.88 -15.48
C ALA A 168 -5.65 -18.89 -16.59
N ALA A 169 -6.40 -18.47 -17.62
CA ALA A 169 -6.77 -19.29 -18.77
C ALA A 169 -5.52 -19.75 -19.58
N GLN A 170 -4.41 -19.01 -19.50
CA GLN A 170 -3.12 -19.37 -20.10
C GLN A 170 -2.23 -20.19 -19.16
N GLY A 171 -2.71 -20.54 -17.97
CA GLY A 171 -1.96 -21.33 -16.99
C GLY A 171 -1.00 -20.53 -16.10
N TRP A 172 -1.11 -19.20 -16.09
CA TRP A 172 -0.30 -18.37 -15.19
C TRP A 172 -0.83 -18.46 -13.75
N ASN A 173 0.10 -18.69 -12.81
CA ASN A 173 -0.21 -18.57 -11.38
C ASN A 173 0.15 -17.18 -10.89
N VAL A 174 -0.85 -16.32 -10.75
CA VAL A 174 -0.68 -14.92 -10.37
C VAL A 174 -1.27 -14.68 -9.00
N PRO A 175 -0.59 -13.97 -8.09
CA PRO A 175 -1.16 -13.60 -6.80
C PRO A 175 -2.46 -12.82 -6.94
N ALA A 176 -3.41 -13.04 -6.03
CA ALA A 176 -4.68 -12.29 -6.00
C ALA A 176 -4.41 -10.81 -5.67
N SER A 177 -4.27 -10.00 -6.71
CA SER A 177 -3.99 -8.57 -6.54
C SER A 177 -5.22 -7.81 -6.04
N GLN A 178 -5.02 -7.00 -5.01
CA GLN A 178 -5.96 -6.02 -4.45
C GLN A 178 -5.53 -4.57 -4.81
N SER A 179 -4.63 -4.43 -5.80
CA SER A 179 -4.08 -3.16 -6.29
C SER A 179 -4.58 -2.82 -7.69
N ASN A 180 -4.09 -1.73 -8.26
CA ASN A 180 -4.34 -1.36 -9.67
C ASN A 180 -3.24 -1.87 -10.62
N PHE A 181 -2.57 -2.95 -10.27
CA PHE A 181 -1.56 -3.65 -11.07
C PHE A 181 -1.60 -5.15 -10.76
N ILE A 182 -0.95 -5.92 -11.62
CA ILE A 182 -0.72 -7.37 -11.45
C ILE A 182 0.78 -7.59 -11.41
N TRP A 183 1.23 -8.47 -10.54
CA TRP A 183 2.62 -8.85 -10.44
C TRP A 183 2.86 -10.26 -10.96
N LEU A 184 3.83 -10.39 -11.85
CA LEU A 184 4.27 -11.65 -12.42
C LEU A 184 5.71 -11.92 -11.99
N ASP A 185 5.94 -13.02 -11.29
CA ASP A 185 7.28 -13.42 -10.84
C ASP A 185 8.00 -14.20 -11.93
N PHE A 186 8.88 -13.54 -12.64
CA PHE A 186 9.77 -14.15 -13.63
C PHE A 186 11.19 -14.42 -13.11
N GLY A 187 11.48 -14.00 -11.88
CA GLY A 187 12.81 -14.11 -11.30
C GLY A 187 13.88 -13.56 -12.24
N ALA A 188 14.88 -14.38 -12.58
CA ALA A 188 15.97 -13.99 -13.48
C ALA A 188 15.54 -13.70 -14.93
N GLN A 189 14.33 -14.11 -15.33
CA GLN A 189 13.82 -13.88 -16.70
C GLN A 189 13.07 -12.55 -16.86
N SER A 190 12.92 -11.76 -15.81
CA SER A 190 12.14 -10.51 -15.82
C SER A 190 12.61 -9.53 -16.91
N VAL A 191 13.92 -9.36 -17.08
CA VAL A 191 14.49 -8.48 -18.12
C VAL A 191 14.12 -8.96 -19.52
N ARG A 192 14.26 -10.26 -19.77
CA ARG A 192 13.94 -10.84 -21.09
C ARG A 192 12.43 -10.73 -21.39
N PHE A 193 11.59 -10.90 -20.38
CA PHE A 193 10.15 -10.73 -20.52
C PHE A 193 9.79 -9.26 -20.84
N GLU A 194 10.41 -8.30 -20.18
CA GLU A 194 10.23 -6.87 -20.47
C GLU A 194 10.62 -6.54 -21.91
N GLU A 195 11.77 -7.03 -22.40
CA GLU A 195 12.21 -6.85 -23.78
C GLU A 195 11.18 -7.39 -24.80
N ILE A 196 10.69 -8.62 -24.58
CA ILE A 196 9.67 -9.23 -25.45
C ILE A 196 8.39 -8.40 -25.44
N CYS A 197 7.95 -7.93 -24.28
CA CYS A 197 6.79 -7.05 -24.19
C CYS A 197 6.99 -5.76 -25.00
N GLN A 198 8.15 -5.12 -24.86
CA GLN A 198 8.49 -3.90 -25.62
C GLN A 198 8.51 -4.15 -27.13
N GLU A 199 9.11 -5.25 -27.60
CA GLU A 199 9.12 -5.66 -29.01
C GLU A 199 7.70 -5.80 -29.58
N ASN A 200 6.71 -6.12 -28.73
CA ASN A 200 5.31 -6.27 -29.09
C ASN A 200 4.44 -5.04 -28.73
N GLY A 201 5.05 -3.90 -28.41
CA GLY A 201 4.34 -2.65 -28.11
C GLY A 201 3.66 -2.62 -26.73
N ILE A 202 4.04 -3.53 -25.83
CA ILE A 202 3.51 -3.61 -24.45
C ILE A 202 4.57 -3.08 -23.47
N THR A 203 4.22 -2.04 -22.73
CA THR A 203 5.09 -1.53 -21.66
C THR A 203 4.76 -2.19 -20.35
N VAL A 204 5.71 -2.91 -19.77
CA VAL A 204 5.65 -3.48 -18.41
C VAL A 204 6.72 -2.84 -17.53
N ARG A 205 6.66 -3.07 -16.21
CA ARG A 205 7.60 -2.45 -15.28
C ARG A 205 8.03 -3.45 -14.22
#